data_3a529f54c6c82eb574c65c9de1242c61
#
_entry.id   3a529f54c6c82eb574c65c9de1242c61
#
_cell.length_a   1.000
_cell.length_b   1.000
_cell.length_c   1.000
_cell.angle_alpha   90.00
_cell.angle_beta   90.00
_cell.angle_gamma   90.00
#
_symmetry.space_group_name_H-M   'P 1'
#
loop_
_entity.id
_entity.type
_entity.pdbx_description
1 polymer ?
#
loop_
_entity_poly.entity_id
_entity_poly.type
_entity_poly.pdbx_seq_one_letter_code
_entity_poly.pdbx_strand_id
1 'polypeptide(L)'
;MPVETEIKFRVDDVPGLNHRLEDAGFHLQTPRSFESNVLYDTPDRRLRARTEILRLRSYAGRWTLTHKRLPDSGPGEDTHKHRMETETAISDGDALAQVLRSIGLTAAFRYEKWRTEWADGEGHCVVDETPIGNFAELEGPAQWIDSTAQRLGVDPGGYITLSYGRLFDTWRERHGSQAQDLTFAAIAGNGGQQ
;
A
#
# COMPACT_ATOMS: atom_id res chain seq x y z
N MET A 1 12.48 15.80 5.24
CA MET A 1 11.62 14.88 4.48
C MET A 1 10.31 14.79 5.24
N PRO A 2 9.16 14.87 4.59
CA PRO A 2 7.88 14.76 5.28
C PRO A 2 7.74 13.36 5.90
N VAL A 3 7.13 13.30 7.07
CA VAL A 3 6.70 12.06 7.71
C VAL A 3 5.28 11.79 7.22
N GLU A 4 5.08 10.69 6.53
CA GLU A 4 3.78 10.17 6.12
C GLU A 4 3.10 9.53 7.34
N THR A 5 1.88 9.91 7.62
CA THR A 5 1.05 9.35 8.69
C THR A 5 -0.18 8.75 8.07
N GLU A 6 -0.43 7.46 8.31
CA GLU A 6 -1.54 6.72 7.71
C GLU A 6 -2.15 5.71 8.67
N ILE A 7 -3.42 5.38 8.42
CA ILE A 7 -4.07 4.16 8.89
C ILE A 7 -4.58 3.37 7.69
N LYS A 8 -4.76 2.07 7.88
CA LYS A 8 -5.45 1.18 6.93
C LYS A 8 -6.61 0.50 7.64
N PHE A 9 -7.68 0.19 6.92
CA PHE A 9 -8.79 -0.61 7.43
C PHE A 9 -9.40 -1.50 6.33
N ARG A 10 -10.13 -2.54 6.72
CA ARG A 10 -10.83 -3.44 5.78
C ARG A 10 -12.08 -2.79 5.22
N VAL A 11 -12.39 -3.13 3.96
CA VAL A 11 -13.58 -2.64 3.24
C VAL A 11 -14.33 -3.84 2.68
N ASP A 12 -15.52 -4.10 3.22
CA ASP A 12 -16.39 -5.18 2.72
C ASP A 12 -17.28 -4.69 1.56
N ASP A 13 -17.65 -3.40 1.58
CA ASP A 13 -18.51 -2.76 0.59
C ASP A 13 -17.80 -1.54 -0.03
N VAL A 14 -17.10 -1.76 -1.14
CA VAL A 14 -16.37 -0.70 -1.87
C VAL A 14 -17.32 0.36 -2.43
N PRO A 15 -18.44 0.02 -3.11
CA PRO A 15 -19.39 1.03 -3.57
C PRO A 15 -19.96 1.88 -2.43
N GLY A 16 -20.34 1.26 -1.32
CA GLY A 16 -20.86 1.98 -0.15
C GLY A 16 -19.82 2.90 0.49
N LEU A 17 -18.55 2.51 0.53
CA LEU A 17 -17.47 3.39 0.99
C LEU A 17 -17.30 4.60 0.06
N ASN A 18 -17.33 4.39 -1.26
CA ASN A 18 -17.20 5.47 -2.23
C ASN A 18 -18.32 6.52 -2.04
N HIS A 19 -19.55 6.09 -1.85
CA HIS A 19 -20.68 7.01 -1.54
C HIS A 19 -20.46 7.77 -0.23
N ARG A 20 -20.00 7.10 0.83
CA ARG A 20 -19.69 7.78 2.10
C ARG A 20 -18.56 8.80 1.96
N LEU A 21 -17.59 8.55 1.10
CA LEU A 21 -16.51 9.52 0.80
C LEU A 21 -17.07 10.74 0.08
N GLU A 22 -17.94 10.56 -0.93
CA GLU A 22 -18.63 11.65 -1.62
C GLU A 22 -19.47 12.50 -0.65
N ASP A 23 -20.29 11.85 0.19
CA ASP A 23 -21.11 12.49 1.22
C ASP A 23 -20.26 13.21 2.27
N ALA A 24 -19.05 12.72 2.54
CA ALA A 24 -18.08 13.33 3.44
C ALA A 24 -17.29 14.49 2.79
N GLY A 25 -17.57 14.85 1.52
CA GLY A 25 -16.95 15.96 0.81
C GLY A 25 -15.64 15.62 0.13
N PHE A 26 -15.31 14.34 -0.03
CA PHE A 26 -14.16 13.93 -0.82
C PHE A 26 -14.44 14.06 -2.32
N HIS A 27 -13.42 14.39 -3.07
CA HIS A 27 -13.47 14.47 -4.54
C HIS A 27 -12.57 13.38 -5.13
N LEU A 28 -13.09 12.69 -6.16
CA LEU A 28 -12.34 11.68 -6.90
C LEU A 28 -11.13 12.32 -7.59
N GLN A 29 -9.93 11.88 -7.22
CA GLN A 29 -8.66 12.34 -7.80
C GLN A 29 -8.21 11.43 -8.94
N THR A 30 -8.23 10.13 -8.72
CA THR A 30 -7.87 9.12 -9.71
C THR A 30 -8.94 8.03 -9.71
N PRO A 31 -9.61 7.78 -10.86
CA PRO A 31 -10.58 6.69 -10.96
C PRO A 31 -9.88 5.34 -10.80
N ARG A 32 -10.67 4.30 -10.54
CA ARG A 32 -10.21 2.91 -10.39
C ARG A 32 -9.20 2.54 -11.48
N SER A 33 -7.94 2.43 -11.10
CA SER A 33 -6.81 2.19 -12.00
C SER A 33 -5.96 1.04 -11.48
N PHE A 34 -5.41 0.25 -12.40
CA PHE A 34 -4.52 -0.85 -12.04
C PHE A 34 -3.18 -0.33 -11.55
N GLU A 35 -2.70 -0.88 -10.45
CA GLU A 35 -1.41 -0.59 -9.85
C GLU A 35 -0.59 -1.87 -9.74
N SER A 36 0.64 -1.83 -10.25
CA SER A 36 1.64 -2.90 -10.12
C SER A 36 2.87 -2.38 -9.39
N ASN A 37 3.35 -3.15 -8.44
CA ASN A 37 4.47 -2.80 -7.58
C ASN A 37 5.51 -3.91 -7.55
N VAL A 38 6.78 -3.52 -7.61
CA VAL A 38 7.92 -4.41 -7.39
C VAL A 38 8.75 -3.84 -6.25
N LEU A 39 8.90 -4.61 -5.18
CA LEU A 39 9.85 -4.29 -4.11
C LEU A 39 11.21 -4.89 -4.47
N TYR A 40 12.23 -4.04 -4.45
CA TYR A 40 13.62 -4.44 -4.66
C TYR A 40 14.35 -4.56 -3.33
N ASP A 41 15.23 -5.55 -3.22
CA ASP A 41 16.09 -5.75 -2.07
C ASP A 41 17.39 -6.43 -2.50
N THR A 42 18.38 -6.42 -1.62
CA THR A 42 19.56 -7.26 -1.78
C THR A 42 19.18 -8.74 -1.67
N PRO A 43 19.95 -9.69 -2.27
CA PRO A 43 19.68 -11.13 -2.14
C PRO A 43 19.56 -11.60 -0.67
N ASP A 44 20.31 -11.00 0.24
CA ASP A 44 20.29 -11.26 1.69
C ASP A 44 19.27 -10.41 2.46
N ARG A 45 18.32 -9.73 1.77
CA ARG A 45 17.18 -9.01 2.34
C ARG A 45 17.53 -7.91 3.35
N ARG A 46 18.57 -7.13 3.09
CA ARG A 46 19.05 -6.08 4.00
C ARG A 46 18.05 -4.95 4.21
N LEU A 47 17.31 -4.54 3.16
CA LEU A 47 16.30 -3.48 3.31
C LEU A 47 15.15 -3.97 4.20
N ARG A 48 14.65 -5.18 3.94
CA ARG A 48 13.60 -5.80 4.79
C ARG A 48 14.05 -5.92 6.25
N ALA A 49 15.30 -6.31 6.49
CA ALA A 49 15.86 -6.44 7.84
C ALA A 49 15.88 -5.10 8.60
N ARG A 50 16.02 -3.97 7.88
CA ARG A 50 15.96 -2.61 8.44
C ARG A 50 14.59 -1.98 8.39
N THR A 51 13.55 -2.74 8.01
CA THR A 51 12.18 -2.22 7.82
C THR A 51 12.12 -1.12 6.74
N GLU A 52 13.00 -1.19 5.75
CA GLU A 52 13.04 -0.30 4.61
C GLU A 52 12.36 -0.93 3.40
N ILE A 53 11.82 -0.10 2.52
CA ILE A 53 11.18 -0.49 1.26
C ILE A 53 11.79 0.33 0.13
N LEU A 54 12.27 -0.34 -0.92
CA LEU A 54 12.56 0.27 -2.20
C LEU A 54 11.56 -0.27 -3.22
N ARG A 55 10.64 0.59 -3.67
CA ARG A 55 9.50 0.22 -4.51
C ARG A 55 9.57 0.91 -5.86
N LEU A 56 9.46 0.13 -6.92
CA LEU A 56 9.16 0.62 -8.26
C LEU A 56 7.67 0.36 -8.53
N ARG A 57 6.89 1.42 -8.75
CA ARG A 57 5.45 1.40 -8.95
C ARG A 57 5.08 1.85 -10.36
N SER A 58 4.20 1.11 -11.02
CA SER A 58 3.47 1.54 -12.21
C SER A 58 2.01 1.76 -11.82
N TYR A 59 1.51 2.99 -11.99
CA TYR A 59 0.15 3.36 -11.64
C TYR A 59 -0.35 4.52 -12.50
N ALA A 60 -1.57 4.42 -13.03
CA ALA A 60 -2.20 5.46 -13.88
C ALA A 60 -1.26 5.99 -14.99
N GLY A 61 -0.51 5.08 -15.65
CA GLY A 61 0.41 5.43 -16.73
C GLY A 61 1.71 6.10 -16.29
N ARG A 62 2.01 6.13 -15.00
CA ARG A 62 3.22 6.74 -14.43
C ARG A 62 4.07 5.71 -13.71
N TRP A 63 5.38 5.92 -13.77
CA TRP A 63 6.33 5.16 -12.96
C TRP A 63 6.88 6.03 -11.84
N THR A 64 6.98 5.46 -10.64
CA THR A 64 7.60 6.12 -9.48
C THR A 64 8.54 5.15 -8.78
N LEU A 65 9.69 5.68 -8.33
CA LEU A 65 10.58 5.00 -7.41
C LEU A 65 10.41 5.61 -6.03
N THR A 66 10.09 4.78 -5.05
CA THR A 66 9.85 5.19 -3.67
C THR A 66 10.81 4.46 -2.73
N HIS A 67 11.46 5.20 -1.83
CA HIS A 67 12.16 4.64 -0.67
C HIS A 67 11.42 5.04 0.60
N LYS A 68 11.00 4.03 1.39
CA LYS A 68 10.35 4.24 2.70
C LYS A 68 11.23 3.64 3.80
N ARG A 69 11.36 4.37 4.92
CA ARG A 69 12.07 3.91 6.11
C ARG A 69 11.37 4.37 7.39
N LEU A 70 11.78 3.82 8.51
CA LEU A 70 11.32 4.34 9.80
C LEU A 70 11.84 5.77 10.02
N PRO A 71 11.08 6.63 10.73
CA PRO A 71 11.60 7.89 11.24
C PRO A 71 12.80 7.66 12.16
N ASP A 72 13.70 8.65 12.25
CA ASP A 72 14.88 8.56 13.12
C ASP A 72 14.49 8.48 14.61
N SER A 73 13.29 8.97 14.97
CA SER A 73 12.66 8.83 16.31
C SER A 73 12.08 7.44 16.59
N GLY A 74 12.14 6.50 15.64
CA GLY A 74 11.51 5.19 15.75
C GLY A 74 10.06 5.15 15.21
N PRO A 75 9.34 4.04 15.43
CA PRO A 75 8.05 3.78 14.79
C PRO A 75 6.86 4.61 15.31
N GLY A 76 7.03 5.39 16.37
CA GLY A 76 5.93 6.01 17.11
C GLY A 76 5.25 5.04 18.09
N GLU A 77 4.53 5.59 19.08
CA GLU A 77 3.80 4.82 20.11
C GLU A 77 2.29 4.87 19.92
N ASP A 78 1.80 5.60 18.91
CA ASP A 78 0.38 5.77 18.62
C ASP A 78 -0.18 4.66 17.67
N THR A 79 -1.46 4.77 17.35
CA THR A 79 -2.17 3.81 16.49
C THR A 79 -1.94 4.05 15.00
N HIS A 80 -1.17 5.08 14.65
CA HIS A 80 -0.88 5.44 13.27
C HIS A 80 0.46 4.85 12.82
N LYS A 81 0.59 4.64 11.52
CA LYS A 81 1.84 4.22 10.91
C LYS A 81 2.59 5.43 10.39
N HIS A 82 3.83 5.59 10.82
CA HIS A 82 4.71 6.68 10.44
C HIS A 82 5.88 6.20 9.59
N ARG A 83 6.14 6.85 8.45
CA ARG A 83 7.25 6.54 7.55
C ARG A 83 7.88 7.83 7.01
N MET A 84 9.20 7.81 6.90
CA MET A 84 9.91 8.78 6.06
C MET A 84 9.89 8.26 4.64
N GLU A 85 9.39 9.08 3.72
CA GLU A 85 9.26 8.73 2.32
C GLU A 85 10.06 9.67 1.43
N THR A 86 10.74 9.10 0.44
CA THR A 86 11.35 9.81 -0.68
C THR A 86 10.85 9.17 -1.96
N GLU A 87 10.15 9.94 -2.76
CA GLU A 87 9.58 9.49 -4.03
C GLU A 87 10.07 10.36 -5.19
N THR A 88 10.28 9.75 -6.35
CA THR A 88 10.61 10.43 -7.58
C THR A 88 9.92 9.79 -8.77
N ALA A 89 9.47 10.62 -9.73
CA ALA A 89 8.94 10.15 -10.99
C ALA A 89 10.04 9.57 -11.87
N ILE A 90 9.74 8.48 -12.55
CA ILE A 90 10.64 7.77 -13.45
C ILE A 90 10.04 7.77 -14.87
N SER A 91 10.82 8.17 -15.86
CA SER A 91 10.36 8.19 -17.25
C SER A 91 10.27 6.80 -17.88
N ASP A 92 11.13 5.87 -17.45
CA ASP A 92 11.22 4.50 -17.96
C ASP A 92 11.48 3.53 -16.80
N GLY A 93 10.39 2.89 -16.32
CA GLY A 93 10.47 1.95 -15.21
C GLY A 93 11.16 0.64 -15.58
N ASP A 94 11.07 0.20 -16.84
CA ASP A 94 11.72 -1.03 -17.29
C ASP A 94 13.25 -0.85 -17.36
N ALA A 95 13.71 0.29 -17.86
CA ALA A 95 15.13 0.63 -17.84
C ALA A 95 15.65 0.73 -16.40
N LEU A 96 14.91 1.40 -15.49
CA LEU A 96 15.30 1.45 -14.08
C LEU A 96 15.34 0.06 -13.44
N ALA A 97 14.38 -0.81 -13.74
CA ALA A 97 14.37 -2.19 -13.25
C ALA A 97 15.62 -2.96 -13.69
N GLN A 98 16.13 -2.71 -14.90
CA GLN A 98 17.39 -3.29 -15.39
C GLN A 98 18.60 -2.74 -14.62
N VAL A 99 18.64 -1.42 -14.39
CA VAL A 99 19.70 -0.77 -13.60
C VAL A 99 19.75 -1.35 -12.19
N LEU A 100 18.60 -1.45 -11.50
CA LEU A 100 18.53 -2.01 -10.15
C LEU A 100 19.07 -3.44 -10.09
N ARG A 101 18.73 -4.27 -11.09
CA ARG A 101 19.29 -5.63 -11.19
C ARG A 101 20.80 -5.64 -11.43
N SER A 102 21.30 -4.77 -12.30
CA SER A 102 22.75 -4.71 -12.63
C SER A 102 23.62 -4.26 -11.47
N ILE A 103 23.07 -3.50 -10.52
CA ILE A 103 23.77 -3.11 -9.29
C ILE A 103 23.55 -4.08 -8.12
N GLY A 104 22.95 -5.26 -8.38
CA GLY A 104 22.84 -6.36 -7.43
C GLY A 104 21.56 -6.40 -6.60
N LEU A 105 20.54 -5.58 -6.92
CA LEU A 105 19.23 -5.68 -6.31
C LEU A 105 18.36 -6.71 -7.05
N THR A 106 17.51 -7.41 -6.34
CA THR A 106 16.58 -8.41 -6.88
C THR A 106 15.14 -7.99 -6.65
N ALA A 107 14.22 -8.39 -7.53
CA ALA A 107 12.80 -8.26 -7.29
C ALA A 107 12.42 -9.22 -6.13
N ALA A 108 12.21 -8.65 -4.98
CA ALA A 108 12.04 -9.38 -3.72
C ALA A 108 10.59 -9.77 -3.42
N PHE A 109 9.66 -8.99 -3.94
CA PHE A 109 8.22 -9.18 -3.77
C PHE A 109 7.47 -8.34 -4.80
N ARG A 110 6.38 -8.89 -5.36
CA ARG A 110 5.46 -8.17 -6.24
C ARG A 110 4.08 -8.14 -5.62
N TYR A 111 3.37 -7.03 -5.83
CA TYR A 111 1.96 -6.96 -5.49
C TYR A 111 1.19 -6.07 -6.46
N GLU A 112 -0.06 -6.43 -6.63
CA GLU A 112 -1.00 -5.78 -7.55
C GLU A 112 -2.27 -5.42 -6.81
N LYS A 113 -2.93 -4.38 -7.28
CA LYS A 113 -4.23 -3.95 -6.80
C LYS A 113 -4.93 -3.08 -7.84
N TRP A 114 -6.22 -2.91 -7.69
CA TRP A 114 -6.94 -1.80 -8.29
C TRP A 114 -7.06 -0.72 -7.24
N ARG A 115 -6.70 0.51 -7.58
CA ARG A 115 -6.72 1.65 -6.65
C ARG A 115 -7.61 2.76 -7.17
N THR A 116 -8.44 3.31 -6.27
CA THR A 116 -9.19 4.55 -6.45
C THR A 116 -8.68 5.56 -5.46
N GLU A 117 -8.46 6.82 -5.87
CA GLU A 117 -7.94 7.87 -4.98
C GLU A 117 -8.95 8.98 -4.80
N TRP A 118 -9.10 9.43 -3.56
CA TRP A 118 -9.98 10.49 -3.12
C TRP A 118 -9.21 11.50 -2.26
N ALA A 119 -9.63 12.77 -2.28
CA ALA A 119 -9.07 13.80 -1.40
C ALA A 119 -10.15 14.84 -1.03
N ASP A 120 -10.00 15.46 0.15
CA ASP A 120 -10.87 16.55 0.62
C ASP A 120 -10.13 17.88 0.80
N GLY A 121 -8.83 17.94 0.42
CA GLY A 121 -7.95 19.10 0.54
C GLY A 121 -7.14 19.15 1.83
N GLU A 122 -7.47 18.34 2.85
CA GLU A 122 -6.68 18.17 4.07
C GLU A 122 -5.90 16.88 4.08
N GLY A 123 -6.45 15.81 3.45
CA GLY A 123 -5.82 14.51 3.36
C GLY A 123 -6.35 13.70 2.19
N HIS A 124 -5.90 12.46 2.14
CA HIS A 124 -6.21 11.51 1.08
C HIS A 124 -6.86 10.25 1.62
N CYS A 125 -7.79 9.69 0.85
CA CYS A 125 -8.29 8.34 1.04
C CYS A 125 -8.03 7.54 -0.22
N VAL A 126 -7.39 6.38 -0.10
CA VAL A 126 -7.26 5.44 -1.20
C VAL A 126 -8.06 4.18 -0.89
N VAL A 127 -8.73 3.66 -1.91
CA VAL A 127 -9.49 2.40 -1.84
C VAL A 127 -8.77 1.39 -2.71
N ASP A 128 -8.28 0.31 -2.09
CA ASP A 128 -7.46 -0.72 -2.70
C ASP A 128 -8.21 -2.05 -2.75
N GLU A 129 -8.48 -2.53 -3.96
CA GLU A 129 -9.01 -3.86 -4.21
C GLU A 129 -7.82 -4.80 -4.52
N THR A 130 -7.49 -5.69 -3.60
CA THR A 130 -6.34 -6.59 -3.69
C THR A 130 -6.78 -8.04 -3.85
N PRO A 131 -5.89 -8.96 -4.28
CA PRO A 131 -6.22 -10.39 -4.36
C PRO A 131 -6.62 -11.04 -3.03
N ILE A 132 -6.34 -10.40 -1.87
CA ILE A 132 -6.61 -10.94 -0.52
C ILE A 132 -7.71 -10.15 0.22
N GLY A 133 -8.47 -9.33 -0.50
CA GLY A 133 -9.55 -8.50 0.04
C GLY A 133 -9.33 -7.02 -0.21
N ASN A 134 -10.34 -6.22 0.15
CA ASN A 134 -10.31 -4.79 -0.08
C ASN A 134 -9.92 -4.05 1.19
N PHE A 135 -9.21 -2.95 1.00
CA PHE A 135 -8.72 -2.09 2.07
C PHE A 135 -8.90 -0.63 1.66
N ALA A 136 -8.95 0.25 2.66
CA ALA A 136 -8.74 1.66 2.43
C ALA A 136 -7.65 2.19 3.34
N GLU A 137 -6.97 3.25 2.89
CA GLU A 137 -5.95 3.96 3.65
C GLU A 137 -6.39 5.41 3.78
N LEU A 138 -6.29 5.99 4.98
CA LEU A 138 -6.38 7.42 5.22
C LEU A 138 -4.97 7.93 5.49
N GLU A 139 -4.55 8.95 4.76
CA GLU A 139 -3.25 9.58 4.86
C GLU A 139 -3.40 11.09 5.04
N GLY A 140 -2.80 11.63 6.11
CA GLY A 140 -2.89 13.05 6.44
C GLY A 140 -2.46 13.35 7.87
N PRO A 141 -2.84 14.53 8.42
CA PRO A 141 -2.65 14.86 9.83
C PRO A 141 -3.39 13.87 10.73
N ALA A 142 -2.78 13.41 11.83
CA ALA A 142 -3.35 12.39 12.71
C ALA A 142 -4.78 12.73 13.18
N GLN A 143 -5.03 13.98 13.59
CA GLN A 143 -6.36 14.42 14.02
C GLN A 143 -7.40 14.37 12.88
N TRP A 144 -6.99 14.70 11.65
CA TRP A 144 -7.84 14.56 10.47
C TRP A 144 -8.16 13.11 10.18
N ILE A 145 -7.16 12.21 10.27
CA ILE A 145 -7.34 10.77 10.09
C ILE A 145 -8.42 10.24 11.04
N ASP A 146 -8.28 10.54 12.35
CA ASP A 146 -9.21 10.03 13.37
C ASP A 146 -10.62 10.56 13.18
N SER A 147 -10.77 11.86 12.89
CA SER A 147 -12.08 12.47 12.64
C SER A 147 -12.73 11.94 11.36
N THR A 148 -11.95 11.72 10.31
CA THR A 148 -12.43 11.17 9.05
C THR A 148 -12.81 9.70 9.20
N ALA A 149 -12.01 8.89 9.88
CA ALA A 149 -12.33 7.49 10.19
C ALA A 149 -13.67 7.40 10.94
N GLN A 150 -13.89 8.23 11.95
CA GLN A 150 -15.14 8.30 12.68
C GLN A 150 -16.34 8.67 11.77
N ARG A 151 -16.18 9.67 10.88
CA ARG A 151 -17.22 10.06 9.90
C ARG A 151 -17.56 8.94 8.92
N LEU A 152 -16.57 8.13 8.54
CA LEU A 152 -16.73 6.98 7.67
C LEU A 152 -17.24 5.73 8.40
N GLY A 153 -17.43 5.79 9.73
CA GLY A 153 -17.90 4.68 10.53
C GLY A 153 -16.84 3.62 10.79
N VAL A 154 -15.56 3.99 10.76
CA VAL A 154 -14.41 3.09 11.02
C VAL A 154 -14.07 3.13 12.51
N ASP A 155 -14.14 1.99 13.17
CA ASP A 155 -13.74 1.84 14.57
C ASP A 155 -12.20 1.83 14.70
N PRO A 156 -11.60 2.58 15.65
CA PRO A 156 -10.16 2.55 15.88
C PRO A 156 -9.58 1.15 16.15
N GLY A 157 -10.37 0.24 16.73
CA GLY A 157 -9.99 -1.16 16.90
C GLY A 157 -9.81 -1.93 15.57
N GLY A 158 -10.31 -1.39 14.47
CA GLY A 158 -10.14 -1.93 13.12
C GLY A 158 -8.91 -1.38 12.36
N TYR A 159 -8.12 -0.50 12.98
CA TYR A 159 -6.94 0.07 12.34
C TYR A 159 -5.86 -0.97 12.10
N ILE A 160 -5.28 -0.96 10.92
CA ILE A 160 -4.25 -1.89 10.47
C ILE A 160 -2.99 -1.08 10.13
N THR A 161 -1.91 -1.31 10.86
CA THR A 161 -0.60 -0.69 10.60
C THR A 161 0.31 -1.55 9.72
N LEU A 162 -0.14 -2.76 9.37
CA LEU A 162 0.63 -3.71 8.58
C LEU A 162 0.73 -3.27 7.11
N SER A 163 1.90 -3.47 6.51
CA SER A 163 2.09 -3.33 5.07
C SER A 163 1.38 -4.46 4.31
N TYR A 164 1.15 -4.28 2.99
CA TYR A 164 0.57 -5.34 2.14
C TYR A 164 1.41 -6.62 2.15
N GLY A 165 2.73 -6.51 2.21
CA GLY A 165 3.59 -7.70 2.35
C GLY A 165 3.34 -8.47 3.65
N ARG A 166 3.14 -7.77 4.78
CA ARG A 166 2.81 -8.41 6.06
C ARG A 166 1.39 -8.97 6.10
N LEU A 167 0.43 -8.27 5.51
CA LEU A 167 -0.93 -8.79 5.34
C LEU A 167 -0.94 -10.06 4.50
N PHE A 168 -0.14 -10.10 3.45
CA PHE A 168 0.02 -11.27 2.60
C PHE A 168 0.69 -12.44 3.33
N ASP A 169 1.76 -12.19 4.12
CA ASP A 169 2.38 -13.23 4.95
C ASP A 169 1.31 -13.88 5.86
N THR A 170 0.52 -13.07 6.59
CA THR A 170 -0.57 -13.55 7.45
C THR A 170 -1.66 -14.31 6.67
N TRP A 171 -2.03 -13.81 5.49
CA TRP A 171 -3.01 -14.46 4.63
C TRP A 171 -2.52 -15.83 4.14
N ARG A 172 -1.25 -15.92 3.72
CA ARG A 172 -0.62 -17.17 3.29
C ARG A 172 -0.63 -18.24 4.40
N GLU A 173 -0.25 -17.84 5.60
CA GLU A 173 -0.26 -18.73 6.77
C GLU A 173 -1.66 -19.30 7.04
N ARG A 174 -2.68 -18.45 7.02
CA ARG A 174 -4.07 -18.85 7.27
C ARG A 174 -4.65 -19.77 6.18
N HIS A 175 -4.23 -19.62 4.93
CA HIS A 175 -4.78 -20.35 3.79
C HIS A 175 -3.84 -21.47 3.29
N GLY A 176 -2.70 -21.69 3.93
CA GLY A 176 -1.71 -22.68 3.48
C GLY A 176 -1.14 -22.39 2.08
N SER A 177 -1.19 -21.13 1.63
CA SER A 177 -0.82 -20.75 0.27
C SER A 177 0.68 -20.73 0.04
N GLN A 178 1.13 -21.28 -1.09
CA GLN A 178 2.54 -21.28 -1.54
C GLN A 178 2.88 -20.09 -2.46
N ALA A 179 1.92 -19.17 -2.70
CA ALA A 179 2.16 -17.99 -3.52
C ALA A 179 3.33 -17.17 -2.96
N GLN A 180 4.21 -16.69 -3.84
CA GLN A 180 5.38 -15.88 -3.45
C GLN A 180 5.09 -14.38 -3.60
N ASP A 181 4.16 -14.04 -4.47
CA ASP A 181 3.77 -12.66 -4.80
C ASP A 181 2.26 -12.47 -4.56
N LEU A 182 1.87 -11.26 -4.17
CA LEU A 182 0.48 -10.84 -4.01
C LEU A 182 -0.05 -10.28 -5.34
N THR A 183 -0.11 -11.10 -6.35
CA THR A 183 -0.67 -10.76 -7.66
C THR A 183 -1.98 -11.50 -7.90
N PHE A 184 -2.87 -10.94 -8.73
CA PHE A 184 -4.14 -11.60 -9.05
C PHE A 184 -3.91 -12.99 -9.66
N ALA A 185 -2.91 -13.12 -10.53
CA ALA A 185 -2.58 -14.40 -11.15
C ALA A 185 -2.04 -15.44 -10.14
N ALA A 186 -1.15 -15.03 -9.22
CA ALA A 186 -0.56 -15.94 -8.24
C ALA A 186 -1.60 -16.47 -7.23
N ILE A 187 -2.58 -15.62 -6.86
CA ILE A 187 -3.64 -16.02 -5.92
C ILE A 187 -4.70 -16.88 -6.61
N ALA A 188 -5.14 -16.52 -7.82
CA ALA A 188 -6.13 -17.30 -8.57
C ALA A 188 -5.62 -18.73 -8.89
N GLY A 189 -4.31 -18.89 -9.18
CA GLY A 189 -3.70 -20.18 -9.47
C GLY A 189 -3.63 -21.15 -8.27
N ASN A 190 -3.74 -20.64 -7.03
CA ASN A 190 -3.76 -21.45 -5.82
C ASN A 190 -5.17 -21.88 -5.35
N GLY A 191 -6.24 -21.37 -5.98
CA GLY A 191 -7.63 -21.73 -5.66
C GLY A 191 -8.14 -23.01 -6.32
N GLY A 192 -7.34 -23.70 -7.11
CA GLY A 192 -7.73 -24.85 -7.93
C GLY A 192 -7.40 -26.25 -7.38
N GLN A 193 -7.01 -26.37 -6.11
CA GLN A 193 -6.78 -27.67 -5.46
C GLN A 193 -7.60 -27.74 -4.16
N GLN A 194 -8.88 -27.91 -4.28
CA GLN A 194 -9.75 -28.52 -3.29
C GLN A 194 -10.61 -29.59 -3.95
#